data_dcdfe051742e2953fc8e6b783881155a
#
_entry.id   dcdfe051742e2953fc8e6b783881155a
#
_cell.length_a   1.000
_cell.length_b   1.000
_cell.length_c   1.000
_cell.angle_alpha   90.00
_cell.angle_beta   90.00
_cell.angle_gamma   90.00
#
_symmetry.space_group_name_H-M   'P 1'
#
loop_
_entity.id
_entity.type
_entity.pdbx_description
1 polymer ?
#
loop_
_entity_poly.entity_id
_entity_poly.type
_entity_poly.pdbx_seq_one_letter_code
_entity_poly.pdbx_strand_id
1 'polypeptide(L)'
;MPMDALCLSAVLAETERNILGGRIDKIHQPSRDEILLHIRGKNGPCRLLLSANPSRARIQLTALPRENPAEPPMFCMLLRKYLSGGKILELRQPPAERLAELVIEATNEMGDKVRRCLILEMMGRRTNLLLLDGEDRIVDCLRRVEGDLTQARPLLPGMFYHLPDPQPGKKDPNRLTEEDRAALLAQGQCDTPADKFLLDHFMGLSPLIAREVAFDAFGEVDAPVGRDPAALLDKLAALLSNVNKGQVQPTMLLREEKAADFSFRPILQYGPTTESHSYPTFTALLDAFYQARETADQVKQKGQDFLKSLNQARERLVRKMALQEKELADTANREQDRIRGDLITANLYRMKKGETVLQAENYYDPDCAPLDIPLDPRKSPQQNAAQYYKRYTKAKTAQEMLTLQLEKGRGELEYLDSVLDSVSRAQGDRDLEEIRQELVETGYLRRRGKAKDRMKRPATKPMEFRSTSGLRISVGRNNLQNDRLTTKQAGKWDYWFHTQKIHGAHVILWTDGQKPDEQSLHEAACLAAWFSQGSQGKKIPVDYTPVKFVKKPAGARPGMVVYTTYQTAYVDPDPKLAEKLKP
;
A
#
# COMPACT_ATOMS: atom_id res chain seq x y z
N MET A 1 5.94 19.29 -6.91
CA MET A 1 4.73 19.32 -6.03
C MET A 1 3.73 20.26 -6.68
N PRO A 2 2.50 19.82 -6.91
CA PRO A 2 1.50 20.64 -7.63
C PRO A 2 1.08 21.91 -6.87
N MET A 3 1.11 21.92 -5.54
CA MET A 3 0.74 23.09 -4.73
C MET A 3 2.00 23.92 -4.42
N ASP A 4 2.37 24.81 -5.33
CA ASP A 4 3.36 25.86 -5.08
C ASP A 4 2.76 27.05 -4.34
N ALA A 5 3.55 28.11 -4.09
CA ALA A 5 3.04 29.25 -3.32
C ALA A 5 1.93 30.01 -4.04
N LEU A 6 1.96 30.09 -5.38
CA LEU A 6 0.94 30.78 -6.18
C LEU A 6 -0.36 29.98 -6.20
N CYS A 7 -0.28 28.66 -6.39
CA CYS A 7 -1.42 27.77 -6.33
C CYS A 7 -2.05 27.79 -4.92
N LEU A 8 -1.21 27.78 -3.89
CA LEU A 8 -1.67 27.92 -2.49
C LEU A 8 -2.42 29.24 -2.28
N SER A 9 -1.88 30.37 -2.78
CA SER A 9 -2.55 31.68 -2.68
C SER A 9 -3.95 31.65 -3.29
N ALA A 10 -4.11 31.05 -4.46
CA ALA A 10 -5.40 30.91 -5.13
C ALA A 10 -6.39 30.03 -4.33
N VAL A 11 -5.92 28.92 -3.77
CA VAL A 11 -6.71 28.02 -2.90
C VAL A 11 -7.11 28.72 -1.62
N LEU A 12 -6.20 29.47 -0.99
CA LEU A 12 -6.49 30.21 0.23
C LEU A 12 -7.53 31.31 0.01
N ALA A 13 -7.46 32.03 -1.11
CA ALA A 13 -8.45 33.06 -1.48
C ALA A 13 -9.87 32.47 -1.62
N GLU A 14 -10.04 31.28 -2.18
CA GLU A 14 -11.33 30.56 -2.22
C GLU A 14 -11.75 30.12 -0.81
N THR A 15 -10.82 29.58 -0.05
CA THR A 15 -11.04 29.07 1.30
C THR A 15 -11.50 30.18 2.23
N GLU A 16 -10.80 31.30 2.24
CA GLU A 16 -11.05 32.46 3.10
C GLU A 16 -12.48 32.99 2.95
N ARG A 17 -12.96 33.14 1.70
CA ARG A 17 -14.33 33.60 1.40
C ARG A 17 -15.40 32.76 2.12
N ASN A 18 -15.13 31.49 2.36
CA ASN A 18 -16.08 30.54 2.96
C ASN A 18 -15.94 30.42 4.47
N ILE A 19 -14.71 30.57 5.02
CA ILE A 19 -14.45 30.29 6.45
C ILE A 19 -14.29 31.55 7.31
N LEU A 20 -13.97 32.71 6.73
CA LEU A 20 -13.69 33.94 7.49
C LEU A 20 -14.88 34.37 8.37
N GLY A 21 -14.63 34.57 9.65
CA GLY A 21 -15.65 34.87 10.67
C GLY A 21 -16.48 33.66 11.10
N GLY A 22 -16.26 32.48 10.50
CA GLY A 22 -16.90 31.22 10.87
C GLY A 22 -16.41 30.66 12.21
N ARG A 23 -17.18 29.74 12.81
CA ARG A 23 -16.85 29.07 14.07
C ARG A 23 -16.54 27.60 13.83
N ILE A 24 -15.55 27.10 14.55
CA ILE A 24 -15.12 25.69 14.53
C ILE A 24 -16.07 24.87 15.42
N ASP A 25 -16.93 24.06 14.81
CA ASP A 25 -17.92 23.24 15.52
C ASP A 25 -17.32 21.90 15.98
N LYS A 26 -16.55 21.22 15.08
CA LYS A 26 -15.96 19.91 15.38
C LYS A 26 -14.57 19.78 14.75
N ILE A 27 -13.70 19.03 15.44
CA ILE A 27 -12.35 18.74 14.97
C ILE A 27 -12.16 17.24 14.94
N HIS A 28 -11.70 16.72 13.81
CA HIS A 28 -11.39 15.31 13.59
C HIS A 28 -9.98 15.14 13.03
N GLN A 29 -9.41 13.98 13.28
CA GLN A 29 -8.13 13.55 12.71
C GLN A 29 -8.35 12.21 12.02
N PRO A 30 -8.78 12.21 10.73
CA PRO A 30 -9.12 10.99 10.00
C PRO A 30 -7.94 10.05 9.80
N SER A 31 -6.73 10.61 9.62
CA SER A 31 -5.49 9.88 9.50
C SER A 31 -4.39 10.50 10.37
N ARG A 32 -3.23 9.83 10.46
CA ARG A 32 -2.09 10.33 11.23
C ARG A 32 -1.68 11.76 10.85
N ASP A 33 -1.82 12.09 9.57
CA ASP A 33 -1.27 13.32 8.99
C ASP A 33 -2.36 14.33 8.55
N GLU A 34 -3.63 14.10 8.86
CA GLU A 34 -4.74 14.95 8.41
C GLU A 34 -5.62 15.43 9.54
N ILE A 35 -5.91 16.73 9.57
CA ILE A 35 -6.89 17.37 10.46
C ILE A 35 -8.06 17.87 9.61
N LEU A 36 -9.28 17.63 10.06
CA LEU A 36 -10.52 18.08 9.46
C LEU A 36 -11.28 18.97 10.43
N LEU A 37 -11.40 20.25 10.09
CA LEU A 37 -12.18 21.22 10.84
C LEU A 37 -13.58 21.35 10.22
N HIS A 38 -14.61 21.11 11.01
CA HIS A 38 -15.98 21.43 10.65
C HIS A 38 -16.27 22.86 11.08
N ILE A 39 -16.58 23.72 10.14
CA ILE A 39 -16.70 25.16 10.33
C ILE A 39 -18.12 25.57 9.93
N ARG A 40 -18.77 26.35 10.78
CA ARG A 40 -19.99 27.03 10.46
C ARG A 40 -19.64 28.41 9.91
N GLY A 41 -19.49 28.49 8.59
CA GLY A 41 -19.17 29.71 7.86
C GLY A 41 -20.41 30.56 7.54
N LYS A 42 -20.18 31.75 6.96
CA LYS A 42 -21.26 32.66 6.52
C LYS A 42 -22.15 32.05 5.44
N ASN A 43 -21.58 31.25 4.56
CA ASN A 43 -22.26 30.61 3.43
C ASN A 43 -22.79 29.20 3.76
N GLY A 44 -22.85 28.83 5.05
CA GLY A 44 -23.25 27.50 5.51
C GLY A 44 -22.11 26.66 6.07
N PRO A 45 -22.41 25.41 6.45
CA PRO A 45 -21.38 24.50 7.01
C PRO A 45 -20.40 24.06 5.93
N CYS A 46 -19.13 24.16 6.23
CA CYS A 46 -18.03 23.68 5.38
C CYS A 46 -17.01 22.85 6.17
N ARG A 47 -16.18 22.13 5.46
CA ARG A 47 -15.13 21.29 6.03
C ARG A 47 -13.78 21.73 5.47
N LEU A 48 -12.86 22.13 6.35
CA LEU A 48 -11.49 22.48 6.00
C LEU A 48 -10.57 21.31 6.32
N LEU A 49 -9.91 20.78 5.31
CA LEU A 49 -8.91 19.73 5.42
C LEU A 49 -7.51 20.34 5.43
N LEU A 50 -6.73 19.99 6.44
CA LEU A 50 -5.32 20.32 6.58
C LEU A 50 -4.53 19.01 6.53
N SER A 51 -3.74 18.78 5.47
CA SER A 51 -2.93 17.57 5.29
C SER A 51 -1.46 17.90 5.43
N ALA A 52 -0.83 17.35 6.48
CA ALA A 52 0.62 17.40 6.70
C ALA A 52 1.33 16.16 6.11
N ASN A 53 0.71 15.42 5.21
CA ASN A 53 1.35 14.30 4.54
C ASN A 53 2.46 14.80 3.59
N PRO A 54 3.72 14.31 3.69
CA PRO A 54 4.84 14.83 2.89
C PRO A 54 4.64 14.77 1.38
N SER A 55 3.93 13.77 0.89
CA SER A 55 3.64 13.59 -0.54
C SER A 55 2.36 14.28 -1.01
N ARG A 56 1.48 14.67 -0.07
CA ARG A 56 0.13 15.20 -0.32
C ARG A 56 -0.20 16.37 0.61
N ALA A 57 0.81 17.19 0.92
CA ALA A 57 0.65 18.39 1.74
C ALA A 57 -0.31 19.37 1.07
N ARG A 58 -1.38 19.77 1.77
CA ARG A 58 -2.39 20.68 1.25
C ARG A 58 -3.31 21.25 2.31
N ILE A 59 -3.89 22.37 2.00
CA ILE A 59 -5.05 22.94 2.67
C ILE A 59 -6.17 23.11 1.64
N GLN A 60 -7.38 22.66 1.94
CA GLN A 60 -8.51 22.80 1.02
C GLN A 60 -9.84 22.66 1.77
N LEU A 61 -10.89 23.24 1.20
CA LEU A 61 -12.24 22.81 1.52
C LEU A 61 -12.49 21.43 0.90
N THR A 62 -13.35 20.62 1.52
CA THR A 62 -13.70 19.28 0.99
C THR A 62 -15.17 18.96 1.18
N ALA A 63 -15.78 18.41 0.13
CA ALA A 63 -17.11 17.83 0.17
C ALA A 63 -17.09 16.32 0.51
N LEU A 64 -15.91 15.68 0.46
CA LEU A 64 -15.79 14.24 0.66
C LEU A 64 -15.91 13.84 2.14
N PRO A 65 -16.68 12.78 2.45
CA PRO A 65 -16.73 12.22 3.79
C PRO A 65 -15.38 11.55 4.13
N ARG A 66 -14.96 11.66 5.39
CA ARG A 66 -13.77 10.99 5.91
C ARG A 66 -14.16 10.07 7.07
N GLU A 67 -13.62 8.85 7.09
CA GLU A 67 -13.77 7.94 8.22
C GLU A 67 -12.82 8.36 9.35
N ASN A 68 -13.34 8.46 10.57
CA ASN A 68 -12.55 8.80 11.74
C ASN A 68 -12.15 7.52 12.50
N PRO A 69 -10.98 7.50 13.15
CA PRO A 69 -10.61 6.40 14.05
C PRO A 69 -11.58 6.34 15.24
N ALA A 70 -11.73 5.14 15.83
CA ALA A 70 -12.61 4.93 16.99
C ALA A 70 -12.18 5.78 18.19
N GLU A 71 -10.86 5.93 18.39
CA GLU A 71 -10.26 6.79 19.42
C GLU A 71 -9.51 7.94 18.76
N PRO A 72 -9.79 9.20 19.13
CA PRO A 72 -9.11 10.35 18.55
C PRO A 72 -7.66 10.41 19.04
N PRO A 73 -6.67 10.70 18.15
CA PRO A 73 -5.28 10.87 18.54
C PRO A 73 -5.07 12.06 19.48
N MET A 74 -3.96 12.05 20.24
CA MET A 74 -3.61 13.08 21.22
C MET A 74 -3.64 14.50 20.65
N PHE A 75 -3.05 14.72 19.48
CA PHE A 75 -3.04 16.05 18.84
C PHE A 75 -4.46 16.53 18.49
N CYS A 76 -5.35 15.63 18.07
CA CYS A 76 -6.76 15.96 17.87
C CYS A 76 -7.45 16.40 19.17
N MET A 77 -7.19 15.70 20.26
CA MET A 77 -7.74 16.06 21.58
C MET A 77 -7.22 17.43 22.05
N LEU A 78 -5.96 17.71 21.83
CA LEU A 78 -5.36 19.00 22.12
C LEU A 78 -6.00 20.12 21.28
N LEU A 79 -6.14 19.92 19.96
CA LEU A 79 -6.83 20.91 19.10
C LEU A 79 -8.27 21.13 19.55
N ARG A 80 -8.99 20.08 19.97
CA ARG A 80 -10.35 20.23 20.53
C ARG A 80 -10.37 21.08 21.78
N LYS A 81 -9.42 20.86 22.68
CA LYS A 81 -9.30 21.64 23.92
C LYS A 81 -9.11 23.14 23.65
N TYR A 82 -8.26 23.49 22.70
CA TYR A 82 -7.86 24.89 22.49
C TYR A 82 -8.66 25.61 21.38
N LEU A 83 -9.28 24.92 20.43
CA LEU A 83 -9.88 25.54 19.25
C LEU A 83 -11.39 25.31 19.09
N SER A 84 -12.02 24.40 19.87
CA SER A 84 -13.47 24.16 19.73
C SER A 84 -14.27 25.41 20.08
N GLY A 85 -15.26 25.77 19.24
CA GLY A 85 -16.05 27.01 19.39
C GLY A 85 -15.33 28.26 18.95
N GLY A 86 -14.03 28.20 18.63
CA GLY A 86 -13.22 29.31 18.20
C GLY A 86 -13.68 29.95 16.90
N LYS A 87 -13.55 31.28 16.80
CA LYS A 87 -13.90 32.08 15.62
C LYS A 87 -12.67 32.30 14.75
N ILE A 88 -12.78 32.04 13.49
CA ILE A 88 -11.72 32.27 12.51
C ILE A 88 -11.64 33.76 12.21
N LEU A 89 -10.48 34.36 12.52
CA LEU A 89 -10.24 35.80 12.32
C LEU A 89 -9.57 36.07 10.96
N GLU A 90 -8.58 35.24 10.60
CA GLU A 90 -7.76 35.48 9.43
C GLU A 90 -7.25 34.14 8.87
N LEU A 91 -6.99 34.11 7.57
CA LEU A 91 -6.24 33.06 6.88
C LEU A 91 -5.11 33.73 6.11
N ARG A 92 -3.86 33.48 6.50
CA ARG A 92 -2.67 34.16 5.99
C ARG A 92 -1.76 33.20 5.24
N GLN A 93 -1.01 33.77 4.31
CA GLN A 93 0.14 33.13 3.67
C GLN A 93 1.32 34.09 3.74
N PRO A 94 2.46 33.74 4.36
CA PRO A 94 3.68 34.52 4.25
C PRO A 94 4.10 34.63 2.78
N PRO A 95 4.67 35.77 2.37
CA PRO A 95 5.00 36.05 0.97
C PRO A 95 5.85 34.95 0.33
N ALA A 96 5.41 34.46 -0.81
CA ALA A 96 6.07 33.42 -1.62
C ALA A 96 6.40 32.10 -0.88
N GLU A 97 5.83 31.88 0.32
CA GLU A 97 6.03 30.66 1.09
C GLU A 97 4.88 29.65 0.92
N ARG A 98 5.21 28.37 1.06
CA ARG A 98 4.22 27.27 1.10
C ARG A 98 3.79 27.01 2.54
N LEU A 99 3.16 27.99 3.13
CA LEU A 99 2.75 28.00 4.51
C LEU A 99 1.38 28.68 4.63
N ALA A 100 0.48 28.10 5.43
CA ALA A 100 -0.83 28.67 5.71
C ALA A 100 -1.00 28.85 7.22
N GLU A 101 -1.40 30.04 7.63
CA GLU A 101 -1.66 30.43 9.02
C GLU A 101 -3.14 30.71 9.22
N LEU A 102 -3.79 29.91 10.05
CA LEU A 102 -5.19 30.10 10.44
C LEU A 102 -5.23 30.75 11.84
N VAL A 103 -5.59 32.02 11.88
CA VAL A 103 -5.70 32.80 13.14
C VAL A 103 -7.11 32.64 13.70
N ILE A 104 -7.19 32.25 14.97
CA ILE A 104 -8.44 31.87 15.64
C ILE A 104 -8.55 32.60 16.98
N GLU A 105 -9.69 33.24 17.23
CA GLU A 105 -10.10 33.71 18.55
C GLU A 105 -10.78 32.55 19.27
N ALA A 106 -10.13 32.02 20.29
CA ALA A 106 -10.63 30.93 21.12
C ALA A 106 -10.93 31.43 22.54
N THR A 107 -11.65 30.65 23.34
CA THR A 107 -11.90 30.93 24.74
C THR A 107 -11.02 30.00 25.59
N ASN A 108 -10.26 30.59 26.54
CA ASN A 108 -9.44 29.81 27.47
C ASN A 108 -10.28 29.19 28.60
N GLU A 109 -9.65 28.42 29.48
CA GLU A 109 -10.31 27.78 30.64
C GLU A 109 -10.90 28.79 31.65
N MET A 110 -10.42 30.03 31.65
CA MET A 110 -10.90 31.11 32.51
C MET A 110 -12.07 31.91 31.88
N GLY A 111 -12.40 31.62 30.61
CA GLY A 111 -13.45 32.33 29.88
C GLY A 111 -12.95 33.51 29.05
N ASP A 112 -11.64 33.81 29.08
CA ASP A 112 -11.07 34.94 28.35
C ASP A 112 -10.90 34.58 26.86
N LYS A 113 -11.04 35.60 26.00
CA LYS A 113 -10.73 35.51 24.60
C LYS A 113 -9.23 35.56 24.38
N VAL A 114 -8.70 34.51 23.76
CA VAL A 114 -7.27 34.39 23.46
C VAL A 114 -7.06 34.13 21.98
N ARG A 115 -5.97 34.66 21.43
CA ARG A 115 -5.55 34.39 20.07
C ARG A 115 -4.83 33.02 20.02
N ARG A 116 -5.12 32.24 19.02
CA ARG A 116 -4.43 31.01 18.68
C ARG A 116 -4.10 31.02 17.20
N CYS A 117 -3.00 30.38 16.81
CA CYS A 117 -2.64 30.25 15.41
C CYS A 117 -2.39 28.78 15.09
N LEU A 118 -3.05 28.26 14.04
CA LEU A 118 -2.80 26.92 13.51
C LEU A 118 -2.04 27.07 12.20
N ILE A 119 -0.79 26.59 12.17
CA ILE A 119 0.13 26.75 11.05
C ILE A 119 0.32 25.42 10.35
N LEU A 120 0.11 25.41 9.04
CA LEU A 120 0.45 24.29 8.16
C LEU A 120 1.67 24.66 7.31
N GLU A 121 2.80 24.01 7.56
CA GLU A 121 4.02 24.11 6.76
C GLU A 121 4.04 22.98 5.70
N MET A 122 4.16 23.31 4.43
CA MET A 122 4.14 22.34 3.31
C MET A 122 5.53 22.19 2.68
N MET A 123 6.50 21.68 3.46
CA MET A 123 7.93 21.62 3.10
C MET A 123 8.43 20.20 2.79
N GLY A 124 7.69 19.44 2.00
CA GLY A 124 8.07 18.08 1.65
C GLY A 124 8.22 17.17 2.88
N ARG A 125 9.38 16.60 3.12
CA ARG A 125 9.63 15.73 4.29
C ARG A 125 9.47 16.44 5.65
N ARG A 126 9.64 17.76 5.68
CA ARG A 126 9.51 18.60 6.88
C ARG A 126 8.10 19.18 7.04
N THR A 127 7.14 18.76 6.25
CA THR A 127 5.74 19.18 6.37
C THR A 127 5.22 18.89 7.76
N ASN A 128 4.61 19.91 8.40
CA ASN A 128 4.11 19.82 9.77
C ASN A 128 2.87 20.68 9.98
N LEU A 129 2.13 20.41 11.06
CA LEU A 129 1.02 21.23 11.54
C LEU A 129 1.30 21.59 12.99
N LEU A 130 1.29 22.89 13.30
CA LEU A 130 1.65 23.42 14.61
C LEU A 130 0.50 24.25 15.18
N LEU A 131 0.26 24.16 16.48
CA LEU A 131 -0.60 25.05 17.22
C LEU A 131 0.25 26.02 18.03
N LEU A 132 0.03 27.30 17.83
CA LEU A 132 0.68 28.39 18.61
C LEU A 132 -0.29 29.04 19.58
N ASP A 133 0.25 29.61 20.65
CA ASP A 133 -0.48 30.48 21.54
C ASP A 133 -0.47 31.95 21.07
N GLY A 134 -0.97 32.85 21.91
CA GLY A 134 -1.04 34.28 21.60
C GLY A 134 0.30 35.01 21.53
N GLU A 135 1.37 34.39 22.05
CA GLU A 135 2.74 34.91 22.09
C GLU A 135 3.64 34.20 21.04
N ASP A 136 3.05 33.51 20.09
CA ASP A 136 3.73 32.71 19.06
C ASP A 136 4.61 31.58 19.62
N ARG A 137 4.30 31.05 20.83
CA ARG A 137 4.93 29.84 21.36
C ARG A 137 4.20 28.59 20.83
N ILE A 138 4.98 27.60 20.50
CA ILE A 138 4.46 26.29 20.04
C ILE A 138 3.80 25.58 21.24
N VAL A 139 2.49 25.42 21.20
CA VAL A 139 1.72 24.65 22.18
C VAL A 139 1.97 23.15 21.94
N ASP A 140 1.83 22.71 20.70
CA ASP A 140 2.20 21.36 20.24
C ASP A 140 2.26 21.32 18.70
N CYS A 141 2.79 20.21 18.18
CA CYS A 141 2.89 19.98 16.75
C CYS A 141 2.51 18.52 16.41
N LEU A 142 2.04 18.31 15.19
CA LEU A 142 1.61 17.00 14.72
C LEU A 142 2.79 16.02 14.67
N ARG A 143 3.97 16.52 14.31
CA ARG A 143 5.23 15.78 14.29
C ARG A 143 6.26 16.49 15.14
N ARG A 144 6.60 15.89 16.25
CA ARG A 144 7.70 16.37 17.10
C ARG A 144 9.00 15.97 16.42
N VAL A 145 9.78 16.95 16.02
CA VAL A 145 11.14 16.76 15.51
C VAL A 145 12.06 16.94 16.71
N GLU A 146 12.43 15.82 17.34
CA GLU A 146 13.47 15.82 18.38
C GLU A 146 14.78 16.23 17.71
N GLY A 147 15.35 17.35 18.17
CA GLY A 147 16.43 18.00 17.47
C GLY A 147 17.72 17.19 17.50
N ASP A 148 18.19 16.80 16.35
CA ASP A 148 19.62 16.73 16.13
C ASP A 148 20.15 18.17 16.23
N LEU A 149 21.13 18.43 17.11
CA LEU A 149 21.70 19.77 17.41
C LEU A 149 22.23 20.51 16.17
N THR A 150 22.22 19.87 15.02
CA THR A 150 22.62 20.40 13.71
C THR A 150 21.44 20.99 12.91
N GLN A 151 20.19 20.90 13.38
CA GLN A 151 19.06 21.47 12.66
C GLN A 151 18.85 22.93 13.08
N ALA A 152 19.00 23.83 12.12
CA ALA A 152 18.90 25.29 12.31
C ALA A 152 17.54 25.78 12.85
N ARG A 153 16.49 24.90 12.94
CA ARG A 153 15.14 25.31 13.33
C ARG A 153 14.38 24.17 14.03
N PRO A 154 14.56 23.99 15.36
CA PRO A 154 13.80 23.01 16.12
C PRO A 154 12.34 23.45 16.29
N LEU A 155 11.39 22.50 16.13
CA LEU A 155 9.94 22.73 16.32
C LEU A 155 9.44 21.84 17.46
N LEU A 156 9.60 22.33 18.68
CA LEU A 156 9.22 21.61 19.90
C LEU A 156 8.25 22.44 20.76
N PRO A 157 7.35 21.80 21.51
CA PRO A 157 6.48 22.50 22.45
C PRO A 157 7.25 23.38 23.41
N GLY A 158 6.73 24.61 23.66
CA GLY A 158 7.33 25.62 24.51
C GLY A 158 8.32 26.58 23.84
N MET A 159 8.79 26.25 22.63
CA MET A 159 9.67 27.14 21.85
C MET A 159 8.87 28.21 21.10
N PHE A 160 9.52 29.37 20.85
CA PHE A 160 8.97 30.36 19.94
C PHE A 160 9.01 29.88 18.49
N TYR A 161 7.93 30.13 17.79
CA TYR A 161 7.86 29.85 16.36
C TYR A 161 8.55 30.95 15.57
N HIS A 162 9.39 30.56 14.63
CA HIS A 162 9.97 31.44 13.62
C HIS A 162 9.63 30.92 12.24
N LEU A 163 9.42 31.82 11.28
CA LEU A 163 9.28 31.43 9.87
C LEU A 163 10.54 30.72 9.38
N PRO A 164 10.43 29.86 8.37
CA PRO A 164 11.60 29.30 7.69
C PRO A 164 12.51 30.42 7.18
N ASP A 165 13.82 30.15 7.20
CA ASP A 165 14.79 31.08 6.63
C ASP A 165 14.52 31.28 5.13
N PRO A 166 14.57 32.54 4.64
CA PRO A 166 14.43 32.82 3.21
C PRO A 166 15.49 32.06 2.39
N GLN A 167 15.13 31.64 1.19
CA GLN A 167 16.10 31.00 0.30
C GLN A 167 17.15 32.02 -0.15
N PRO A 168 18.46 31.79 0.16
CA PRO A 168 19.49 32.77 -0.19
C PRO A 168 19.51 33.06 -1.69
N GLY A 169 19.63 34.34 -2.06
CA GLY A 169 19.74 34.79 -3.44
C GLY A 169 18.43 34.83 -4.23
N LYS A 170 17.31 34.35 -3.68
CA LYS A 170 16.00 34.41 -4.36
C LYS A 170 15.15 35.57 -3.85
N LYS A 171 14.39 36.13 -4.77
CA LYS A 171 13.51 37.29 -4.52
C LYS A 171 12.04 36.87 -4.49
N ASP A 172 11.24 37.61 -3.73
CA ASP A 172 9.78 37.52 -3.80
C ASP A 172 9.32 38.18 -5.11
N PRO A 173 8.70 37.42 -6.04
CA PRO A 173 8.31 37.96 -7.33
C PRO A 173 7.22 39.06 -7.25
N ASN A 174 6.47 39.13 -6.12
CA ASN A 174 5.46 40.17 -5.89
C ASN A 174 6.03 41.49 -5.33
N ARG A 175 7.33 41.52 -4.95
CA ARG A 175 7.96 42.66 -4.27
C ARG A 175 9.25 43.13 -4.98
N LEU A 176 9.29 42.98 -6.29
CA LEU A 176 10.43 43.43 -7.08
C LEU A 176 10.51 44.98 -7.11
N THR A 177 11.68 45.53 -6.76
CA THR A 177 12.00 46.92 -7.00
C THR A 177 12.48 47.14 -8.44
N GLU A 178 12.51 48.36 -8.89
CA GLU A 178 13.09 48.69 -10.21
C GLU A 178 14.57 48.32 -10.28
N GLU A 179 15.32 48.47 -9.19
CA GLU A 179 16.72 48.05 -9.08
C GLU A 179 16.86 46.52 -9.22
N ASP A 180 15.96 45.74 -8.54
CA ASP A 180 15.92 44.29 -8.69
C ASP A 180 15.64 43.88 -10.12
N ARG A 181 14.70 44.55 -10.76
CA ARG A 181 14.35 44.30 -12.17
C ARG A 181 15.52 44.57 -13.08
N ALA A 182 16.20 45.71 -12.92
CA ALA A 182 17.39 46.07 -13.72
C ALA A 182 18.51 45.02 -13.52
N ALA A 183 18.76 44.60 -12.29
CA ALA A 183 19.77 43.59 -12.01
C ALA A 183 19.43 42.24 -12.65
N LEU A 184 18.16 41.81 -12.62
CA LEU A 184 17.69 40.57 -13.25
C LEU A 184 17.79 40.65 -14.79
N LEU A 185 17.50 41.79 -15.39
CA LEU A 185 17.66 42.00 -16.83
C LEU A 185 19.13 41.87 -17.25
N ALA A 186 20.05 42.44 -16.45
CA ALA A 186 21.49 42.31 -16.71
C ALA A 186 21.97 40.84 -16.55
N GLN A 187 21.53 40.15 -15.52
CA GLN A 187 21.84 38.72 -15.30
C GLN A 187 21.20 37.80 -16.35
N GLY A 188 20.07 38.21 -16.92
CA GLY A 188 19.36 37.47 -17.94
C GLY A 188 20.04 37.46 -19.32
N GLN A 189 21.13 38.20 -19.51
CA GLN A 189 21.92 38.17 -20.75
C GLN A 189 22.82 36.92 -20.81
N CYS A 190 22.23 35.73 -20.82
CA CYS A 190 22.95 34.46 -20.80
C CYS A 190 22.16 33.32 -21.49
N ASP A 191 22.82 32.20 -21.76
CA ASP A 191 22.23 31.03 -22.41
C ASP A 191 21.51 30.08 -21.43
N THR A 192 21.25 30.51 -20.19
CA THR A 192 20.52 29.71 -19.22
C THR A 192 19.07 29.49 -19.68
N PRO A 193 18.50 28.29 -19.61
CA PRO A 193 17.08 28.06 -19.89
C PRO A 193 16.18 28.96 -19.03
N ALA A 194 15.16 29.56 -19.63
CA ALA A 194 14.31 30.57 -19.01
C ALA A 194 13.58 30.03 -17.75
N ASP A 195 13.11 28.80 -17.78
CA ASP A 195 12.48 28.13 -16.61
C ASP A 195 13.46 27.98 -15.44
N LYS A 196 14.72 27.60 -15.74
CA LYS A 196 15.75 27.48 -14.73
C LYS A 196 16.14 28.85 -14.16
N PHE A 197 16.28 29.89 -15.02
CA PHE A 197 16.51 31.24 -14.56
C PHE A 197 15.42 31.71 -13.57
N LEU A 198 14.13 31.46 -13.88
CA LEU A 198 13.04 31.79 -12.97
C LEU A 198 13.15 31.03 -11.63
N LEU A 199 13.45 29.74 -11.66
CA LEU A 199 13.59 28.92 -10.46
C LEU A 199 14.80 29.32 -9.61
N ASP A 200 15.89 29.79 -10.21
CA ASP A 200 17.11 30.17 -9.50
C ASP A 200 16.97 31.55 -8.83
N HIS A 201 16.16 32.46 -9.39
CA HIS A 201 16.06 33.85 -8.92
C HIS A 201 14.78 34.15 -8.12
N PHE A 202 13.73 33.33 -8.23
CA PHE A 202 12.46 33.60 -7.57
C PHE A 202 12.05 32.52 -6.57
N MET A 203 11.47 32.97 -5.45
CA MET A 203 10.81 32.10 -4.48
C MET A 203 9.39 31.74 -4.95
N GLY A 204 8.84 30.68 -4.41
CA GLY A 204 7.41 30.34 -4.53
C GLY A 204 6.95 29.74 -5.85
N LEU A 205 7.81 29.67 -6.86
CA LEU A 205 7.50 29.04 -8.16
C LEU A 205 7.75 27.52 -8.14
N SER A 206 6.89 26.80 -8.84
CA SER A 206 7.14 25.39 -9.19
C SER A 206 7.78 25.26 -10.56
N PRO A 207 8.47 24.13 -10.86
CA PRO A 207 8.93 23.85 -12.21
C PRO A 207 7.82 23.89 -13.26
N LEU A 208 6.60 23.45 -12.90
CA LEU A 208 5.44 23.51 -13.79
C LEU A 208 5.14 24.94 -14.24
N ILE A 209 5.09 25.86 -13.30
CA ILE A 209 4.74 27.26 -13.55
C ILE A 209 5.91 28.02 -14.19
N ALA A 210 7.15 27.77 -13.77
CA ALA A 210 8.32 28.38 -14.40
C ALA A 210 8.42 28.01 -15.88
N ARG A 211 8.20 26.75 -16.23
CA ARG A 211 8.17 26.28 -17.62
C ARG A 211 7.01 26.86 -18.42
N GLU A 212 5.84 27.01 -17.78
CA GLU A 212 4.68 27.62 -18.42
C GLU A 212 4.90 29.11 -18.72
N VAL A 213 5.56 29.85 -17.81
CA VAL A 213 5.93 31.25 -18.03
C VAL A 213 6.97 31.38 -19.17
N ALA A 214 7.95 30.47 -19.22
CA ALA A 214 8.91 30.41 -20.33
C ALA A 214 8.22 30.14 -21.67
N PHE A 215 7.25 29.18 -21.66
CA PHE A 215 6.44 28.88 -22.84
C PHE A 215 5.55 30.06 -23.26
N ASP A 216 4.92 30.77 -22.31
CA ASP A 216 4.17 32.00 -22.60
C ASP A 216 5.01 33.12 -23.19
N ALA A 217 6.32 33.19 -22.85
CA ALA A 217 7.22 34.22 -23.35
C ALA A 217 7.80 33.88 -24.73
N PHE A 218 8.16 32.62 -24.95
CA PHE A 218 8.97 32.25 -26.11
C PHE A 218 8.33 31.21 -27.03
N GLY A 219 7.20 30.60 -26.66
CA GLY A 219 6.58 29.47 -27.37
C GLY A 219 7.33 28.15 -27.22
N GLU A 220 8.42 28.13 -26.46
CA GLU A 220 9.31 27.01 -26.20
C GLU A 220 9.68 26.97 -24.71
N VAL A 221 9.82 25.78 -24.14
CA VAL A 221 10.16 25.64 -22.71
C VAL A 221 11.65 25.85 -22.45
N ASP A 222 12.49 25.34 -23.34
CA ASP A 222 13.95 25.30 -23.17
C ASP A 222 14.66 26.50 -23.82
N ALA A 223 13.90 27.54 -24.21
CA ALA A 223 14.48 28.77 -24.78
C ALA A 223 15.42 29.44 -23.77
N PRO A 224 16.59 29.97 -24.22
CA PRO A 224 17.49 30.71 -23.34
C PRO A 224 16.87 32.04 -22.90
N VAL A 225 17.08 32.42 -21.66
CA VAL A 225 16.58 33.71 -21.13
C VAL A 225 17.15 34.90 -21.87
N GLY A 226 18.38 34.80 -22.40
CA GLY A 226 19.07 35.86 -23.17
C GLY A 226 18.35 36.24 -24.45
N ARG A 227 17.37 35.45 -24.92
CA ARG A 227 16.56 35.81 -26.09
C ARG A 227 15.75 37.10 -25.87
N ASP A 228 15.08 37.22 -24.72
CA ASP A 228 14.38 38.42 -24.28
C ASP A 228 14.06 38.36 -22.78
N PRO A 229 14.99 38.75 -21.90
CA PRO A 229 14.77 38.74 -20.47
C PRO A 229 13.58 39.61 -20.01
N ALA A 230 13.32 40.71 -20.76
CA ALA A 230 12.23 41.63 -20.42
C ALA A 230 10.87 40.97 -20.66
N ALA A 231 10.68 40.31 -21.82
CA ALA A 231 9.45 39.55 -22.10
C ALA A 231 9.18 38.46 -21.07
N LEU A 232 10.22 37.76 -20.61
CA LEU A 232 10.08 36.73 -19.55
C LEU A 232 9.57 37.32 -18.23
N LEU A 233 10.19 38.44 -17.78
CA LEU A 233 9.78 39.09 -16.53
C LEU A 233 8.39 39.73 -16.64
N ASP A 234 8.02 40.27 -17.81
CA ASP A 234 6.67 40.80 -18.06
C ASP A 234 5.60 39.72 -18.02
N LYS A 235 5.87 38.52 -18.57
CA LYS A 235 4.95 37.38 -18.46
C LYS A 235 4.80 36.92 -17.04
N LEU A 236 5.88 36.86 -16.26
CA LEU A 236 5.81 36.55 -14.84
C LEU A 236 4.96 37.60 -14.09
N ALA A 237 5.21 38.91 -14.32
CA ALA A 237 4.45 39.98 -13.68
C ALA A 237 2.95 39.94 -14.03
N ALA A 238 2.60 39.64 -15.28
CA ALA A 238 1.24 39.47 -15.74
C ALA A 238 0.54 38.27 -15.03
N LEU A 239 1.24 37.14 -14.90
CA LEU A 239 0.75 35.98 -14.17
C LEU A 239 0.44 36.32 -12.72
N LEU A 240 1.37 36.99 -12.01
CA LEU A 240 1.19 37.41 -10.62
C LEU A 240 0.02 38.37 -10.47
N SER A 241 -0.10 39.36 -11.36
CA SER A 241 -1.25 40.28 -11.35
C SER A 241 -2.58 39.56 -11.52
N ASN A 242 -2.66 38.55 -12.38
CA ASN A 242 -3.87 37.75 -12.57
C ASN A 242 -4.22 36.96 -11.30
N VAL A 243 -3.22 36.32 -10.66
CA VAL A 243 -3.44 35.61 -9.39
C VAL A 243 -3.92 36.54 -8.30
N ASN A 244 -3.29 37.71 -8.14
CA ASN A 244 -3.63 38.71 -7.12
C ASN A 244 -5.04 39.30 -7.34
N LYS A 245 -5.50 39.39 -8.58
CA LYS A 245 -6.87 39.81 -8.94
C LYS A 245 -7.90 38.67 -8.84
N GLY A 246 -7.48 37.46 -8.48
CA GLY A 246 -8.35 36.30 -8.43
C GLY A 246 -8.79 35.77 -9.81
N GLN A 247 -8.08 36.16 -10.88
CA GLN A 247 -8.28 35.67 -12.24
C GLN A 247 -7.58 34.32 -12.40
N VAL A 248 -8.15 33.29 -11.79
CA VAL A 248 -7.61 31.93 -11.73
C VAL A 248 -8.63 30.93 -12.27
N GLN A 249 -8.13 29.87 -12.86
CA GLN A 249 -8.94 28.79 -13.41
C GLN A 249 -8.44 27.45 -12.88
N PRO A 250 -9.14 26.84 -11.88
CA PRO A 250 -8.77 25.53 -11.37
C PRO A 250 -8.73 24.49 -12.48
N THR A 251 -7.58 23.93 -12.77
CA THR A 251 -7.35 23.04 -13.93
C THR A 251 -6.64 21.77 -13.52
N MET A 252 -7.18 20.61 -13.91
CA MET A 252 -6.56 19.30 -13.79
C MET A 252 -5.85 18.94 -15.08
N LEU A 253 -4.65 18.41 -14.98
CA LEU A 253 -3.87 17.88 -16.09
C LEU A 253 -4.02 16.36 -16.13
N LEU A 254 -4.47 15.84 -17.26
CA LEU A 254 -4.61 14.41 -17.50
C LEU A 254 -3.55 13.94 -18.49
N ARG A 255 -2.90 12.83 -18.18
CA ARG A 255 -2.02 12.10 -19.09
C ARG A 255 -2.51 10.65 -19.14
N GLU A 256 -2.83 10.16 -20.34
CA GLU A 256 -3.41 8.82 -20.51
C GLU A 256 -4.65 8.61 -19.61
N GLU A 257 -5.57 9.57 -19.62
CA GLU A 257 -6.79 9.61 -18.80
C GLU A 257 -6.56 9.59 -17.26
N LYS A 258 -5.31 9.67 -16.80
CA LYS A 258 -4.97 9.70 -15.37
C LYS A 258 -4.61 11.10 -14.91
N ALA A 259 -5.10 11.48 -13.73
CA ALA A 259 -4.76 12.74 -13.09
C ALA A 259 -3.24 12.81 -12.82
N ALA A 260 -2.53 13.59 -13.63
CA ALA A 260 -1.07 13.74 -13.54
C ALA A 260 -0.69 14.89 -12.60
N ASP A 261 -1.30 16.08 -12.78
CA ASP A 261 -1.02 17.27 -12.00
C ASP A 261 -2.26 18.20 -11.96
N PHE A 262 -2.16 19.33 -11.26
CA PHE A 262 -3.17 20.38 -11.26
C PHE A 262 -2.51 21.76 -11.20
N SER A 263 -3.25 22.77 -11.63
CA SER A 263 -2.79 24.16 -11.66
C SER A 263 -3.93 25.13 -11.38
N PHE A 264 -3.59 26.38 -11.09
CA PHE A 264 -4.52 27.51 -10.97
C PHE A 264 -4.81 28.21 -12.32
N ARG A 265 -4.24 27.68 -13.41
CA ARG A 265 -4.43 28.14 -14.79
C ARG A 265 -4.32 26.96 -15.76
N PRO A 266 -4.82 27.08 -17.00
CA PRO A 266 -4.52 26.14 -18.07
C PRO A 266 -3.00 26.06 -18.33
N ILE A 267 -2.50 24.88 -18.67
CA ILE A 267 -1.09 24.60 -18.96
C ILE A 267 -1.00 24.17 -20.44
N LEU A 268 -0.23 24.91 -21.23
CA LEU A 268 -0.13 24.74 -22.67
C LEU A 268 1.19 24.13 -23.14
N GLN A 269 2.24 24.17 -22.30
CA GLN A 269 3.59 23.70 -22.62
C GLN A 269 3.68 22.22 -23.04
N TYR A 270 2.70 21.40 -22.69
CA TYR A 270 2.69 19.96 -23.03
C TYR A 270 2.03 19.65 -24.37
N GLY A 271 1.43 20.64 -25.05
CA GLY A 271 0.73 20.44 -26.32
C GLY A 271 -0.38 19.37 -26.22
N PRO A 272 -0.63 18.63 -27.31
CA PRO A 272 -1.74 17.66 -27.37
C PRO A 272 -1.52 16.39 -26.54
N THR A 273 -0.36 16.20 -25.93
CA THR A 273 -0.06 15.01 -25.12
C THR A 273 -0.66 15.03 -23.73
N THR A 274 -1.23 16.17 -23.30
CA THR A 274 -1.83 16.36 -21.99
C THR A 274 -3.15 17.10 -22.14
N GLU A 275 -4.22 16.50 -21.66
CA GLU A 275 -5.54 17.14 -21.64
C GLU A 275 -5.70 17.99 -20.38
N SER A 276 -6.32 19.17 -20.54
CA SER A 276 -6.60 20.10 -19.45
C SER A 276 -8.10 20.16 -19.19
N HIS A 277 -8.51 19.75 -17.97
CA HIS A 277 -9.90 19.81 -17.53
C HIS A 277 -10.10 20.90 -16.48
N SER A 278 -10.97 21.87 -16.78
CA SER A 278 -11.30 22.97 -15.87
C SER A 278 -12.38 22.57 -14.87
N TYR A 279 -12.24 23.06 -13.64
CA TYR A 279 -13.19 22.86 -12.55
C TYR A 279 -13.76 24.19 -12.09
N PRO A 280 -15.00 24.19 -11.55
CA PRO A 280 -15.64 25.42 -11.09
C PRO A 280 -14.98 26.03 -9.84
N THR A 281 -14.34 25.19 -9.02
CA THR A 281 -13.71 25.57 -7.75
C THR A 281 -12.46 24.73 -7.48
N PHE A 282 -11.53 25.25 -6.67
CA PHE A 282 -10.41 24.46 -6.17
C PHE A 282 -10.87 23.32 -5.26
N THR A 283 -11.96 23.50 -4.52
CA THR A 283 -12.59 22.42 -3.75
C THR A 283 -12.91 21.21 -4.63
N ALA A 284 -13.60 21.42 -5.75
CA ALA A 284 -13.97 20.34 -6.67
C ALA A 284 -12.75 19.72 -7.35
N LEU A 285 -11.79 20.55 -7.79
CA LEU A 285 -10.55 20.11 -8.41
C LEU A 285 -9.73 19.21 -7.48
N LEU A 286 -9.47 19.69 -6.25
CA LEU A 286 -8.61 19.00 -5.30
C LEU A 286 -9.26 17.74 -4.74
N ASP A 287 -10.58 17.75 -4.52
CA ASP A 287 -11.32 16.54 -4.15
C ASP A 287 -11.21 15.48 -5.24
N ALA A 288 -11.42 15.83 -6.52
CA ALA A 288 -11.30 14.90 -7.63
C ALA A 288 -9.86 14.36 -7.79
N PHE A 289 -8.86 15.24 -7.74
CA PHE A 289 -7.46 14.88 -7.90
C PHE A 289 -6.95 13.94 -6.80
N TYR A 290 -7.25 14.28 -5.53
CA TYR A 290 -6.74 13.50 -4.41
C TYR A 290 -7.58 12.26 -4.12
N GLN A 291 -8.89 12.23 -4.41
CA GLN A 291 -9.73 11.05 -4.23
C GLN A 291 -9.20 9.84 -5.00
N ALA A 292 -8.87 10.02 -6.28
CA ALA A 292 -8.31 8.96 -7.10
C ALA A 292 -6.97 8.44 -6.55
N ARG A 293 -6.08 9.36 -6.17
CA ARG A 293 -4.76 9.01 -5.60
C ARG A 293 -4.84 8.39 -4.22
N GLU A 294 -5.69 8.90 -3.34
CA GLU A 294 -5.87 8.36 -1.99
C GLU A 294 -6.42 6.94 -2.02
N THR A 295 -7.37 6.68 -2.91
CA THR A 295 -7.90 5.32 -3.10
C THR A 295 -6.78 4.37 -3.53
N ALA A 296 -5.97 4.74 -4.52
CA ALA A 296 -4.86 3.93 -4.99
C ALA A 296 -3.79 3.71 -3.89
N ASP A 297 -3.43 4.77 -3.15
CA ASP A 297 -2.44 4.67 -2.07
C ASP A 297 -2.94 3.86 -0.88
N GLN A 298 -4.23 3.98 -0.51
CA GLN A 298 -4.83 3.17 0.55
C GLN A 298 -4.83 1.68 0.18
N VAL A 299 -5.17 1.36 -1.07
CA VAL A 299 -5.10 -0.02 -1.59
C VAL A 299 -3.67 -0.53 -1.52
N LYS A 300 -2.70 0.26 -1.99
CA LYS A 300 -1.27 -0.09 -1.93
C LYS A 300 -0.78 -0.31 -0.51
N GLN A 301 -1.10 0.59 0.42
CA GLN A 301 -0.69 0.48 1.83
C GLN A 301 -1.30 -0.74 2.51
N LYS A 302 -2.62 -0.96 2.35
CA LYS A 302 -3.30 -2.16 2.89
C LYS A 302 -2.71 -3.44 2.30
N GLY A 303 -2.43 -3.44 0.99
CA GLY A 303 -1.77 -4.56 0.32
C GLY A 303 -0.38 -4.84 0.92
N GLN A 304 0.44 -3.82 1.14
CA GLN A 304 1.76 -3.96 1.75
C GLN A 304 1.69 -4.50 3.20
N ASP A 305 0.72 -4.06 4.00
CA ASP A 305 0.52 -4.56 5.35
C ASP A 305 0.16 -6.05 5.36
N PHE A 306 -0.69 -6.50 4.41
CA PHE A 306 -1.01 -7.91 4.25
C PHE A 306 0.20 -8.71 3.79
N LEU A 307 0.94 -8.23 2.77
CA LEU A 307 2.16 -8.89 2.30
C LEU A 307 3.18 -9.05 3.42
N LYS A 308 3.39 -8.03 4.24
CA LYS A 308 4.31 -8.10 5.39
C LYS A 308 3.87 -9.15 6.40
N SER A 309 2.58 -9.17 6.77
CA SER A 309 2.04 -10.13 7.74
C SER A 309 2.11 -11.56 7.22
N LEU A 310 1.76 -11.78 5.95
CA LEU A 310 1.77 -13.10 5.30
C LEU A 310 3.20 -13.61 5.11
N ASN A 311 4.14 -12.77 4.67
CA ASN A 311 5.55 -13.16 4.55
C ASN A 311 6.14 -13.55 5.90
N GLN A 312 5.82 -12.85 6.98
CA GLN A 312 6.24 -13.25 8.33
C GLN A 312 5.65 -14.61 8.76
N ALA A 313 4.39 -14.88 8.42
CA ALA A 313 3.77 -16.18 8.70
C ALA A 313 4.44 -17.30 7.89
N ARG A 314 4.67 -17.06 6.60
CA ARG A 314 5.38 -17.95 5.68
C ARG A 314 6.80 -18.30 6.17
N GLU A 315 7.58 -17.29 6.54
CA GLU A 315 8.95 -17.51 7.06
C GLU A 315 8.95 -18.35 8.35
N ARG A 316 8.02 -18.10 9.27
CA ARG A 316 7.90 -18.90 10.50
C ARG A 316 7.57 -20.36 10.17
N LEU A 317 6.69 -20.58 9.20
CA LEU A 317 6.31 -21.93 8.77
C LEU A 317 7.50 -22.66 8.12
N VAL A 318 8.23 -22.00 7.22
CA VAL A 318 9.42 -22.56 6.57
C VAL A 318 10.49 -22.94 7.60
N ARG A 319 10.77 -22.06 8.58
CA ARG A 319 11.74 -22.37 9.67
C ARG A 319 11.28 -23.55 10.51
N LYS A 320 9.97 -23.63 10.82
CA LYS A 320 9.41 -24.77 11.57
C LYS A 320 9.57 -26.07 10.78
N MET A 321 9.25 -26.07 9.49
CA MET A 321 9.39 -27.25 8.64
C MET A 321 10.84 -27.70 8.52
N ALA A 322 11.79 -26.79 8.38
CA ALA A 322 13.22 -27.11 8.34
C ALA A 322 13.71 -27.80 9.64
N LEU A 323 13.22 -27.37 10.81
CA LEU A 323 13.50 -28.04 12.07
C LEU A 323 12.89 -29.44 12.11
N GLN A 324 11.65 -29.60 11.68
CA GLN A 324 10.96 -30.88 11.60
C GLN A 324 11.61 -31.86 10.63
N GLU A 325 12.13 -31.37 9.49
CA GLU A 325 12.90 -32.16 8.53
C GLU A 325 14.22 -32.67 9.14
N LYS A 326 14.90 -31.83 9.90
CA LYS A 326 16.10 -32.23 10.65
C LYS A 326 15.79 -33.29 11.70
N GLU A 327 14.74 -33.06 12.51
CA GLU A 327 14.29 -34.05 13.50
C GLU A 327 13.86 -35.37 12.84
N LEU A 328 13.23 -35.32 11.66
CA LEU A 328 12.86 -36.50 10.89
C LEU A 328 14.09 -37.27 10.42
N ALA A 329 15.13 -36.55 9.94
CA ALA A 329 16.40 -37.18 9.54
C ALA A 329 17.07 -37.90 10.72
N ASP A 330 17.01 -37.33 11.95
CA ASP A 330 17.57 -37.96 13.15
C ASP A 330 16.85 -39.27 13.51
N THR A 331 15.60 -39.48 13.07
CA THR A 331 14.87 -40.75 13.26
C THR A 331 15.30 -41.87 12.29
N ALA A 332 16.09 -41.57 11.27
CA ALA A 332 16.49 -42.54 10.25
C ALA A 332 17.25 -43.74 10.84
N ASN A 333 18.04 -43.52 11.89
CA ASN A 333 18.87 -44.53 12.51
C ASN A 333 18.12 -45.43 13.52
N ARG A 334 16.80 -45.36 13.61
CA ARG A 334 16.00 -46.09 14.60
C ARG A 334 16.15 -47.61 14.52
N GLU A 335 16.31 -48.18 13.31
CA GLU A 335 16.48 -49.62 13.14
C GLU A 335 17.74 -50.15 13.84
N GLN A 336 18.77 -49.33 13.93
CA GLN A 336 19.99 -49.68 14.71
C GLN A 336 19.67 -49.83 16.19
N ASP A 337 18.78 -49.00 16.74
CA ASP A 337 18.39 -49.14 18.16
C ASP A 337 17.56 -50.43 18.37
N ARG A 338 16.70 -50.82 17.40
CA ARG A 338 16.00 -52.11 17.43
C ARG A 338 16.99 -53.28 17.41
N ILE A 339 17.93 -53.26 16.41
CA ILE A 339 18.96 -54.30 16.28
C ILE A 339 19.79 -54.41 17.55
N ARG A 340 20.22 -53.31 18.15
CA ARG A 340 20.97 -53.33 19.41
C ARG A 340 20.15 -53.92 20.54
N GLY A 341 18.85 -53.60 20.63
CA GLY A 341 17.92 -54.18 21.61
C GLY A 341 17.77 -55.68 21.42
N ASP A 342 17.63 -56.16 20.18
CA ASP A 342 17.49 -57.57 19.82
C ASP A 342 18.78 -58.35 20.18
N LEU A 343 19.96 -57.77 19.82
CA LEU A 343 21.26 -58.37 20.11
C LEU A 343 21.55 -58.46 21.64
N ILE A 344 21.19 -57.45 22.42
CA ILE A 344 21.29 -57.49 23.88
C ILE A 344 20.36 -58.59 24.39
N THR A 345 19.12 -58.66 23.91
CA THR A 345 18.13 -59.66 24.35
C THR A 345 18.58 -61.10 24.07
N ALA A 346 19.19 -61.35 22.90
CA ALA A 346 19.73 -62.62 22.50
C ALA A 346 20.93 -63.07 23.35
N ASN A 347 21.67 -62.13 23.94
CA ASN A 347 22.87 -62.38 24.72
C ASN A 347 22.69 -62.25 26.24
N LEU A 348 21.49 -62.09 26.74
CA LEU A 348 21.20 -61.95 28.18
C LEU A 348 21.79 -63.03 29.05
N TYR A 349 21.90 -64.26 28.53
CA TYR A 349 22.40 -65.42 29.28
C TYR A 349 23.88 -65.31 29.66
N ARG A 350 24.67 -64.51 28.91
CA ARG A 350 26.11 -64.32 29.17
C ARG A 350 26.49 -62.96 29.77
N MET A 351 25.53 -62.06 29.90
CA MET A 351 25.75 -60.69 30.37
C MET A 351 25.61 -60.55 31.88
N LYS A 352 26.40 -59.65 32.46
CA LYS A 352 26.32 -59.28 33.89
C LYS A 352 26.06 -57.78 34.06
N LYS A 353 25.47 -57.42 35.18
CA LYS A 353 25.33 -56.00 35.54
C LYS A 353 26.71 -55.37 35.77
N GLY A 354 26.93 -54.16 35.24
CA GLY A 354 28.20 -53.42 35.37
C GLY A 354 29.03 -53.40 34.09
N GLU A 355 28.65 -54.15 33.08
CA GLU A 355 29.31 -54.09 31.75
C GLU A 355 29.01 -52.78 31.05
N THR A 356 30.02 -52.21 30.32
CA THR A 356 29.90 -50.96 29.61
C THR A 356 29.69 -51.15 28.11
N VAL A 357 30.07 -52.30 27.55
CA VAL A 357 29.96 -52.64 26.12
C VAL A 357 29.65 -54.14 26.02
N LEU A 358 28.70 -54.48 25.14
CA LEU A 358 28.45 -55.84 24.66
C LEU A 358 29.01 -55.97 23.25
N GLN A 359 29.91 -56.87 23.01
CA GLN A 359 30.30 -57.32 21.70
C GLN A 359 29.47 -58.52 21.28
N ALA A 360 28.66 -58.36 20.26
CA ALA A 360 27.73 -59.38 19.76
C ALA A 360 27.81 -59.50 18.22
N GLU A 361 27.68 -60.74 17.73
CA GLU A 361 27.53 -60.98 16.28
C GLU A 361 26.22 -60.38 15.80
N ASN A 362 26.29 -59.57 14.75
CA ASN A 362 25.13 -58.94 14.17
C ASN A 362 24.50 -59.83 13.11
N TYR A 363 23.56 -60.69 13.52
CA TYR A 363 22.87 -61.60 12.58
C TYR A 363 21.89 -60.91 11.61
N TYR A 364 21.79 -59.58 11.68
CA TYR A 364 21.10 -58.74 10.68
C TYR A 364 22.04 -58.30 9.54
N ASP A 365 23.36 -58.50 9.72
CA ASP A 365 24.37 -58.24 8.72
C ASP A 365 24.68 -59.52 7.96
N PRO A 366 24.69 -59.56 6.62
CA PRO A 366 25.01 -60.74 5.82
C PRO A 366 26.37 -61.37 6.20
N ASP A 367 27.33 -60.56 6.63
CA ASP A 367 28.68 -60.99 7.02
C ASP A 367 28.78 -61.31 8.50
N CYS A 368 27.67 -61.24 9.26
CA CYS A 368 27.63 -61.41 10.71
C CYS A 368 28.71 -60.63 11.47
N ALA A 369 29.07 -59.45 11.01
CA ALA A 369 30.12 -58.65 11.57
C ALA A 369 29.88 -58.32 13.06
N PRO A 370 30.89 -58.41 13.96
CA PRO A 370 30.70 -58.08 15.35
C PRO A 370 30.33 -56.60 15.53
N LEU A 371 29.32 -56.33 16.36
CA LEU A 371 28.84 -54.99 16.69
C LEU A 371 29.09 -54.71 18.17
N ASP A 372 29.80 -53.62 18.44
CA ASP A 372 29.98 -53.11 19.80
C ASP A 372 28.77 -52.27 20.22
N ILE A 373 28.06 -52.72 21.26
CA ILE A 373 26.85 -52.10 21.77
C ILE A 373 27.13 -51.43 23.11
N PRO A 374 27.06 -50.08 23.18
CA PRO A 374 27.24 -49.38 24.44
C PRO A 374 26.16 -49.70 25.46
N LEU A 375 26.53 -49.99 26.70
CA LEU A 375 25.66 -50.32 27.82
C LEU A 375 25.81 -49.29 28.94
N ASP A 376 24.72 -49.05 29.65
CA ASP A 376 24.74 -48.30 30.92
C ASP A 376 25.05 -49.25 32.07
N PRO A 377 26.23 -49.16 32.71
CA PRO A 377 26.63 -50.10 33.77
C PRO A 377 25.77 -50.04 35.03
N ARG A 378 24.97 -48.99 35.19
CA ARG A 378 24.03 -48.83 36.31
C ARG A 378 22.79 -49.66 36.14
N LYS A 379 22.47 -50.09 34.92
CA LYS A 379 21.28 -50.83 34.53
C LYS A 379 21.57 -52.32 34.39
N SER A 380 20.54 -53.14 34.60
CA SER A 380 20.64 -54.56 34.27
C SER A 380 20.66 -54.75 32.74
N PRO A 381 21.14 -55.90 32.24
CA PRO A 381 21.07 -56.19 30.79
C PRO A 381 19.67 -56.05 30.20
N GLN A 382 18.63 -56.50 30.92
CA GLN A 382 17.24 -56.35 30.48
C GLN A 382 16.80 -54.89 30.43
N GLN A 383 17.25 -54.05 31.40
CA GLN A 383 16.97 -52.60 31.38
C GLN A 383 17.69 -51.87 30.23
N ASN A 384 18.88 -52.31 29.85
CA ASN A 384 19.61 -51.79 28.70
C ASN A 384 18.87 -52.15 27.41
N ALA A 385 18.43 -53.37 27.20
CA ALA A 385 17.59 -53.77 26.07
C ALA A 385 16.31 -52.94 26.01
N ALA A 386 15.58 -52.82 27.13
CA ALA A 386 14.36 -52.02 27.21
C ALA A 386 14.61 -50.53 26.87
N GLN A 387 15.80 -49.97 27.19
CA GLN A 387 16.15 -48.59 26.83
C GLN A 387 16.32 -48.42 25.31
N TYR A 388 16.94 -49.36 24.62
CA TYR A 388 17.07 -49.35 23.18
C TYR A 388 15.72 -49.50 22.48
N TYR A 389 14.86 -50.40 22.93
CA TYR A 389 13.49 -50.52 22.41
C TYR A 389 12.65 -49.28 22.68
N LYS A 390 12.82 -48.61 23.82
CA LYS A 390 12.15 -47.34 24.10
C LYS A 390 12.60 -46.23 23.15
N ARG A 391 13.90 -46.17 22.79
CA ARG A 391 14.44 -45.23 21.79
C ARG A 391 13.84 -45.54 20.43
N TYR A 392 13.83 -46.78 20.00
CA TYR A 392 13.22 -47.23 18.75
C TYR A 392 11.75 -46.81 18.64
N THR A 393 10.95 -47.16 19.65
CA THR A 393 9.50 -46.84 19.68
C THR A 393 9.28 -45.33 19.64
N LYS A 394 10.05 -44.57 20.43
CA LYS A 394 9.97 -43.10 20.41
C LYS A 394 10.33 -42.52 19.02
N ALA A 395 11.38 -43.01 18.39
CA ALA A 395 11.78 -42.56 17.07
C ALA A 395 10.75 -42.94 16.00
N LYS A 396 10.18 -44.14 16.06
CA LYS A 396 9.10 -44.60 15.15
C LYS A 396 7.88 -43.69 15.25
N THR A 397 7.38 -43.41 16.45
CA THR A 397 6.22 -42.53 16.67
C THR A 397 6.56 -41.08 16.22
N ALA A 398 7.76 -40.61 16.52
CA ALA A 398 8.22 -39.30 16.07
C ALA A 398 8.24 -39.17 14.54
N GLN A 399 8.72 -40.19 13.84
CA GLN A 399 8.73 -40.21 12.36
C GLN A 399 7.31 -40.11 11.78
N GLU A 400 6.36 -40.92 12.28
CA GLU A 400 4.98 -40.91 11.83
C GLU A 400 4.34 -39.52 12.02
N MET A 401 4.54 -38.93 13.20
CA MET A 401 4.01 -37.62 13.54
C MET A 401 4.67 -36.48 12.74
N LEU A 402 6.00 -36.51 12.56
CA LEU A 402 6.73 -35.51 11.79
C LEU A 402 6.38 -35.56 10.31
N THR A 403 6.23 -36.76 9.74
CA THR A 403 5.78 -36.91 8.34
C THR A 403 4.40 -36.28 8.14
N LEU A 404 3.44 -36.55 9.02
CA LEU A 404 2.12 -35.96 8.97
C LEU A 404 2.15 -34.42 9.16
N GLN A 405 3.01 -33.92 10.05
CA GLN A 405 3.16 -32.48 10.30
C GLN A 405 3.80 -31.77 9.12
N LEU A 406 4.79 -32.37 8.47
CA LEU A 406 5.43 -31.83 7.25
C LEU A 406 4.45 -31.78 6.08
N GLU A 407 3.63 -32.82 5.90
CA GLU A 407 2.58 -32.82 4.88
C GLU A 407 1.56 -31.69 5.09
N LYS A 408 1.09 -31.53 6.33
CA LYS A 408 0.22 -30.38 6.69
C LYS A 408 0.92 -29.03 6.49
N GLY A 409 2.20 -28.94 6.84
CA GLY A 409 3.02 -27.74 6.64
C GLY A 409 3.16 -27.36 5.18
N ARG A 410 3.36 -28.32 4.29
CA ARG A 410 3.43 -28.10 2.82
C ARG A 410 2.11 -27.54 2.29
N GLY A 411 0.98 -28.14 2.66
CA GLY A 411 -0.33 -27.62 2.25
C GLY A 411 -0.64 -26.23 2.80
N GLU A 412 -0.16 -25.93 4.01
CA GLU A 412 -0.28 -24.58 4.59
C GLU A 412 0.61 -23.56 3.86
N LEU A 413 1.80 -23.95 3.42
CA LEU A 413 2.71 -23.10 2.65
C LEU A 413 2.12 -22.77 1.28
N GLU A 414 1.60 -23.77 0.56
CA GLU A 414 0.89 -23.57 -0.71
C GLU A 414 -0.28 -22.59 -0.56
N TYR A 415 -1.06 -22.73 0.51
CA TYR A 415 -2.14 -21.79 0.78
C TYR A 415 -1.63 -20.36 0.99
N LEU A 416 -0.61 -20.16 1.82
CA LEU A 416 -0.02 -18.82 2.05
C LEU A 416 0.50 -18.20 0.75
N ASP A 417 1.17 -18.99 -0.09
CA ASP A 417 1.68 -18.53 -1.38
C ASP A 417 0.54 -18.15 -2.34
N SER A 418 -0.59 -18.87 -2.33
CA SER A 418 -1.78 -18.52 -3.12
C SER A 418 -2.43 -17.21 -2.66
N VAL A 419 -2.46 -16.94 -1.34
CA VAL A 419 -3.00 -15.66 -0.81
C VAL A 419 -2.05 -14.51 -1.13
N LEU A 420 -0.72 -14.71 -1.01
CA LEU A 420 0.27 -13.71 -1.42
C LEU A 420 0.11 -13.32 -2.90
N ASP A 421 -0.12 -14.28 -3.77
CA ASP A 421 -0.44 -14.04 -5.19
C ASP A 421 -1.75 -13.24 -5.34
N SER A 422 -2.80 -13.60 -4.62
CA SER A 422 -4.09 -12.88 -4.64
C SER A 422 -3.94 -11.42 -4.19
N VAL A 423 -3.13 -11.14 -3.16
CA VAL A 423 -2.83 -9.77 -2.70
C VAL A 423 -2.07 -8.98 -3.77
N SER A 424 -1.12 -9.61 -4.45
CA SER A 424 -0.32 -8.95 -5.51
C SER A 424 -1.17 -8.54 -6.72
N ARG A 425 -2.24 -9.29 -7.02
CA ARG A 425 -3.17 -9.07 -8.13
C ARG A 425 -4.38 -8.19 -7.77
N ALA A 426 -4.56 -7.84 -6.48
CA ALA A 426 -5.68 -7.02 -6.03
C ALA A 426 -5.68 -5.64 -6.69
N GLN A 427 -6.78 -5.26 -7.35
CA GLN A 427 -6.93 -4.01 -8.09
C GLN A 427 -7.67 -2.92 -7.31
N GLY A 428 -8.28 -3.26 -6.17
CA GLY A 428 -9.08 -2.32 -5.40
C GLY A 428 -9.26 -2.68 -3.93
N ASP A 429 -9.80 -1.73 -3.17
CA ASP A 429 -10.05 -1.91 -1.73
C ASP A 429 -11.02 -3.07 -1.44
N ARG A 430 -11.95 -3.33 -2.35
CA ARG A 430 -12.91 -4.44 -2.22
C ARG A 430 -12.24 -5.80 -2.32
N ASP A 431 -11.28 -5.96 -3.25
CA ASP A 431 -10.53 -7.21 -3.40
C ASP A 431 -9.71 -7.48 -2.11
N LEU A 432 -9.08 -6.45 -1.57
CA LEU A 432 -8.33 -6.56 -0.30
C LEU A 432 -9.23 -6.85 0.91
N GLU A 433 -10.45 -6.34 0.94
CA GLU A 433 -11.38 -6.63 2.04
C GLU A 433 -11.89 -8.09 1.99
N GLU A 434 -12.10 -8.67 0.81
CA GLU A 434 -12.42 -10.09 0.65
C GLU A 434 -11.25 -10.98 1.08
N ILE A 435 -10.02 -10.64 0.66
CA ILE A 435 -8.80 -11.34 1.10
C ILE A 435 -8.65 -11.21 2.62
N ARG A 436 -8.93 -10.05 3.18
CA ARG A 436 -8.93 -9.84 4.63
C ARG A 436 -9.94 -10.74 5.35
N GLN A 437 -11.14 -10.86 4.80
CA GLN A 437 -12.16 -11.76 5.34
C GLN A 437 -11.67 -13.21 5.33
N GLU A 438 -11.08 -13.67 4.24
CA GLU A 438 -10.47 -14.98 4.13
C GLU A 438 -9.40 -15.20 5.21
N LEU A 439 -8.50 -14.23 5.41
CA LEU A 439 -7.43 -14.29 6.41
C LEU A 439 -7.95 -14.29 7.86
N VAL A 440 -9.10 -13.66 8.11
CA VAL A 440 -9.78 -13.72 9.41
C VAL A 440 -10.45 -15.08 9.62
N GLU A 441 -11.12 -15.63 8.61
CA GLU A 441 -11.79 -16.94 8.67
C GLU A 441 -10.77 -18.08 8.83
N THR A 442 -9.59 -17.95 8.22
CA THR A 442 -8.50 -18.93 8.29
C THR A 442 -7.55 -18.72 9.47
N GLY A 443 -7.76 -17.66 10.28
CA GLY A 443 -7.05 -17.43 11.55
C GLY A 443 -5.73 -16.67 11.45
N TYR A 444 -5.33 -16.17 10.29
CA TYR A 444 -4.11 -15.37 10.11
C TYR A 444 -4.26 -13.91 10.55
N LEU A 445 -5.48 -13.39 10.57
CA LEU A 445 -5.78 -12.04 11.07
C LEU A 445 -6.83 -12.10 12.19
N ARG A 446 -6.67 -11.20 13.18
CA ARG A 446 -7.67 -11.04 14.25
C ARG A 446 -8.90 -10.31 13.72
N ARG A 447 -10.09 -10.70 14.18
CA ARG A 447 -11.31 -9.90 14.00
C ARG A 447 -11.09 -8.54 14.66
N ARG A 448 -11.21 -7.44 13.92
CA ARG A 448 -11.33 -6.11 14.52
C ARG A 448 -12.62 -6.06 15.31
N GLY A 449 -12.53 -5.61 16.58
CA GLY A 449 -13.57 -5.69 17.60
C GLY A 449 -14.98 -5.32 17.14
N LYS A 450 -15.99 -5.50 18.02
CA LYS A 450 -17.44 -5.34 17.82
C LYS A 450 -17.80 -4.06 17.04
N ALA A 451 -17.57 -4.04 15.74
CA ALA A 451 -18.27 -3.15 14.85
C ALA A 451 -19.69 -3.71 14.74
N LYS A 452 -20.66 -3.02 15.32
CA LYS A 452 -22.08 -3.20 15.03
C LYS A 452 -22.23 -3.42 13.53
N ASP A 453 -22.95 -4.46 13.14
CA ASP A 453 -23.34 -4.84 11.80
C ASP A 453 -23.00 -3.80 10.71
N ARG A 454 -21.77 -3.87 10.19
CA ARG A 454 -21.54 -3.36 8.84
C ARG A 454 -22.37 -4.28 7.95
N MET A 455 -23.49 -3.80 7.45
CA MET A 455 -24.24 -4.45 6.38
C MET A 455 -23.23 -5.16 5.48
N LYS A 456 -23.37 -6.48 5.35
CA LYS A 456 -22.51 -7.28 4.48
C LYS A 456 -22.53 -6.63 3.10
N ARG A 457 -21.48 -5.93 2.76
CA ARG A 457 -21.35 -5.36 1.42
C ARG A 457 -21.41 -6.53 0.44
N PRO A 458 -22.15 -6.41 -0.68
CA PRO A 458 -22.20 -7.50 -1.66
C PRO A 458 -20.78 -7.85 -2.11
N ALA A 459 -20.51 -9.15 -2.19
CA ALA A 459 -19.22 -9.66 -2.67
C ALA A 459 -18.90 -9.07 -4.06
N THR A 460 -17.62 -8.86 -4.34
CA THR A 460 -17.19 -8.42 -5.68
C THR A 460 -17.55 -9.51 -6.70
N LYS A 461 -17.88 -9.09 -7.91
CA LYS A 461 -18.10 -10.04 -9.01
C LYS A 461 -16.75 -10.51 -9.55
N PRO A 462 -16.66 -11.77 -10.04
CA PRO A 462 -15.50 -12.22 -10.82
C PRO A 462 -15.25 -11.27 -12.00
N MET A 463 -14.03 -11.28 -12.53
CA MET A 463 -13.76 -10.60 -13.78
C MET A 463 -14.46 -11.34 -14.92
N GLU A 464 -15.23 -10.62 -15.72
CA GLU A 464 -15.95 -11.20 -16.84
C GLU A 464 -15.27 -10.83 -18.16
N PHE A 465 -15.19 -11.81 -19.05
CA PHE A 465 -14.65 -11.70 -20.39
C PHE A 465 -15.59 -12.40 -21.37
N ARG A 466 -15.42 -12.11 -22.66
CA ARG A 466 -16.08 -12.85 -23.74
C ARG A 466 -15.04 -13.33 -24.74
N SER A 467 -15.11 -14.62 -25.09
CA SER A 467 -14.26 -15.14 -26.16
C SER A 467 -14.65 -14.51 -27.50
N THR A 468 -13.74 -14.58 -28.46
CA THR A 468 -14.02 -14.12 -29.85
C THR A 468 -15.25 -14.80 -30.45
N SER A 469 -15.55 -16.02 -30.06
CA SER A 469 -16.75 -16.77 -30.45
C SER A 469 -18.00 -16.43 -29.62
N GLY A 470 -17.90 -15.50 -28.65
CA GLY A 470 -19.03 -15.00 -27.85
C GLY A 470 -19.31 -15.75 -26.55
N LEU A 471 -18.55 -16.82 -26.23
CA LEU A 471 -18.71 -17.54 -24.96
C LEU A 471 -18.25 -16.69 -23.77
N ARG A 472 -18.97 -16.78 -22.66
CA ARG A 472 -18.62 -16.09 -21.41
C ARG A 472 -17.44 -16.78 -20.74
N ILE A 473 -16.49 -15.98 -20.23
CA ILE A 473 -15.36 -16.44 -19.44
C ILE A 473 -15.33 -15.65 -18.12
N SER A 474 -15.29 -16.35 -17.00
CA SER A 474 -15.21 -15.74 -15.67
C SER A 474 -13.87 -16.05 -15.01
N VAL A 475 -13.20 -15.05 -14.45
CA VAL A 475 -11.90 -15.18 -13.79
C VAL A 475 -12.02 -14.74 -12.33
N GLY A 476 -11.62 -15.61 -11.41
CA GLY A 476 -11.66 -15.34 -9.98
C GLY A 476 -10.56 -14.39 -9.54
N ARG A 477 -10.90 -13.43 -8.67
CA ARG A 477 -9.96 -12.40 -8.17
C ARG A 477 -9.16 -12.85 -6.95
N ASN A 478 -9.70 -13.81 -6.19
CA ASN A 478 -9.14 -14.32 -4.94
C ASN A 478 -9.60 -15.76 -4.70
N ASN A 479 -9.04 -16.43 -3.67
CA ASN A 479 -9.35 -17.82 -3.37
C ASN A 479 -10.82 -18.06 -3.02
N LEU A 480 -11.51 -17.11 -2.36
CA LEU A 480 -12.94 -17.23 -2.06
C LEU A 480 -13.78 -17.22 -3.35
N GLN A 481 -13.41 -16.37 -4.31
CA GLN A 481 -14.08 -16.35 -5.62
C GLN A 481 -13.75 -17.56 -6.47
N ASN A 482 -12.48 -17.99 -6.48
CA ASN A 482 -12.05 -19.23 -7.13
C ASN A 482 -12.89 -20.42 -6.65
N ASP A 483 -13.05 -20.52 -5.33
CA ASP A 483 -13.84 -21.56 -4.68
C ASP A 483 -15.32 -21.50 -5.10
N ARG A 484 -15.93 -20.33 -5.05
CA ARG A 484 -17.35 -20.12 -5.43
C ARG A 484 -17.60 -20.39 -6.89
N LEU A 485 -16.74 -19.89 -7.78
CA LEU A 485 -16.81 -20.13 -9.22
C LEU A 485 -16.82 -21.62 -9.54
N THR A 486 -15.82 -22.35 -9.01
CA THR A 486 -15.60 -23.75 -9.35
C THR A 486 -16.60 -24.69 -8.68
N THR A 487 -16.95 -24.45 -7.39
CA THR A 487 -17.74 -25.42 -6.60
C THR A 487 -19.23 -25.12 -6.54
N LYS A 488 -19.66 -23.86 -6.81
CA LYS A 488 -21.04 -23.43 -6.61
C LYS A 488 -21.71 -22.83 -7.85
N GLN A 489 -20.95 -22.21 -8.74
CA GLN A 489 -21.53 -21.46 -9.86
C GLN A 489 -21.41 -22.21 -11.18
N ALA A 490 -20.22 -22.78 -11.47
CA ALA A 490 -19.99 -23.49 -12.71
C ALA A 490 -20.80 -24.78 -12.82
N GLY A 491 -21.36 -25.02 -14.00
CA GLY A 491 -22.05 -26.24 -14.35
C GLY A 491 -21.08 -27.42 -14.57
N LYS A 492 -21.59 -28.65 -14.49
CA LYS A 492 -20.79 -29.86 -14.62
C LYS A 492 -20.03 -29.98 -15.95
N TRP A 493 -20.55 -29.32 -16.99
CA TRP A 493 -20.01 -29.39 -18.36
C TRP A 493 -19.23 -28.16 -18.77
N ASP A 494 -19.22 -27.09 -17.96
CA ASP A 494 -18.36 -25.93 -18.15
C ASP A 494 -16.90 -26.33 -17.98
N TYR A 495 -15.99 -25.58 -18.56
CA TYR A 495 -14.56 -25.89 -18.49
C TYR A 495 -13.86 -25.01 -17.46
N TRP A 496 -13.10 -25.66 -16.60
CA TRP A 496 -12.22 -25.06 -15.62
C TRP A 496 -10.79 -25.05 -16.13
N PHE A 497 -10.06 -23.95 -15.91
CA PHE A 497 -8.66 -23.74 -16.29
C PHE A 497 -7.87 -23.27 -15.10
N HIS A 498 -6.62 -23.74 -15.00
CA HIS A 498 -5.65 -23.28 -14.03
C HIS A 498 -4.22 -23.57 -14.49
N THR A 499 -3.27 -22.70 -14.14
CA THR A 499 -1.84 -22.91 -14.43
C THR A 499 -1.28 -24.08 -13.64
N GLN A 500 -0.49 -24.93 -14.32
CA GLN A 500 0.09 -26.12 -13.69
C GLN A 500 1.21 -25.75 -12.72
N LYS A 501 1.16 -26.23 -11.47
CA LYS A 501 2.19 -26.07 -10.42
C LYS A 501 2.56 -24.63 -10.02
N ILE A 502 1.81 -23.63 -10.46
CA ILE A 502 1.98 -22.23 -10.03
C ILE A 502 0.64 -21.65 -9.63
N HIS A 503 0.66 -20.65 -8.71
CA HIS A 503 -0.58 -20.04 -8.22
C HIS A 503 -1.19 -19.11 -9.26
N GLY A 504 -2.53 -19.09 -9.31
CA GLY A 504 -3.26 -18.29 -10.27
C GLY A 504 -4.76 -18.24 -10.00
N ALA A 505 -5.49 -17.58 -10.90
CA ALA A 505 -6.93 -17.55 -10.89
C ALA A 505 -7.54 -18.85 -11.42
N HIS A 506 -8.69 -19.25 -10.87
CA HIS A 506 -9.57 -20.18 -11.55
C HIS A 506 -10.30 -19.45 -12.67
N VAL A 507 -10.24 -19.97 -13.85
CA VAL A 507 -10.96 -19.47 -15.02
C VAL A 507 -12.04 -20.46 -15.41
N ILE A 508 -13.26 -19.98 -15.60
CA ILE A 508 -14.40 -20.80 -16.05
C ILE A 508 -14.86 -20.31 -17.41
N LEU A 509 -14.82 -21.19 -18.39
CA LEU A 509 -15.44 -21.01 -19.70
C LEU A 509 -16.83 -21.63 -19.65
N TRP A 510 -17.84 -20.78 -19.80
CA TRP A 510 -19.27 -21.17 -19.74
C TRP A 510 -19.71 -21.67 -21.11
N THR A 511 -20.04 -22.96 -21.17
CA THR A 511 -20.35 -23.65 -22.44
C THR A 511 -21.83 -24.01 -22.58
N ASP A 512 -22.62 -23.87 -21.50
CA ASP A 512 -24.02 -24.29 -21.44
C ASP A 512 -24.23 -25.75 -21.97
N GLY A 513 -23.23 -26.60 -21.76
CA GLY A 513 -23.26 -28.00 -22.16
C GLY A 513 -22.86 -28.29 -23.62
N GLN A 514 -22.49 -27.28 -24.39
CA GLN A 514 -21.98 -27.44 -25.75
C GLN A 514 -20.47 -27.69 -25.74
N LYS A 515 -19.94 -28.32 -26.79
CA LYS A 515 -18.48 -28.48 -26.95
C LYS A 515 -17.88 -27.12 -27.35
N PRO A 516 -16.96 -26.54 -26.56
CA PRO A 516 -16.33 -25.27 -26.91
C PRO A 516 -15.42 -25.44 -28.14
N ASP A 517 -15.26 -24.35 -28.89
CA ASP A 517 -14.32 -24.26 -29.99
C ASP A 517 -12.87 -24.12 -29.48
N GLU A 518 -11.88 -24.45 -30.30
CA GLU A 518 -10.45 -24.40 -29.94
C GLU A 518 -9.98 -22.97 -29.62
N GLN A 519 -10.55 -21.97 -30.30
CA GLN A 519 -10.20 -20.58 -30.08
C GLN A 519 -10.63 -20.11 -28.66
N SER A 520 -11.85 -20.44 -28.25
CA SER A 520 -12.34 -20.12 -26.90
C SER A 520 -11.55 -20.86 -25.81
N LEU A 521 -11.15 -22.13 -26.05
CA LEU A 521 -10.29 -22.86 -25.14
C LEU A 521 -8.91 -22.20 -25.01
N HIS A 522 -8.32 -21.78 -26.11
CA HIS A 522 -7.03 -21.10 -26.15
C HIS A 522 -7.08 -19.74 -25.42
N GLU A 523 -8.10 -18.95 -25.69
CA GLU A 523 -8.30 -17.62 -25.05
C GLU A 523 -8.51 -17.73 -23.53
N ALA A 524 -9.30 -18.72 -23.08
CA ALA A 524 -9.47 -18.99 -21.65
C ALA A 524 -8.17 -19.45 -20.99
N ALA A 525 -7.35 -20.28 -21.67
CA ALA A 525 -6.03 -20.69 -21.20
C ALA A 525 -5.06 -19.49 -21.13
N CYS A 526 -5.05 -18.59 -22.12
CA CYS A 526 -4.26 -17.36 -22.09
C CYS A 526 -4.64 -16.46 -20.92
N LEU A 527 -5.95 -16.31 -20.61
CA LEU A 527 -6.42 -15.57 -19.44
C LEU A 527 -5.96 -16.24 -18.14
N ALA A 528 -6.01 -17.58 -18.03
CA ALA A 528 -5.50 -18.29 -16.86
C ALA A 528 -3.99 -18.06 -16.65
N ALA A 529 -3.21 -18.09 -17.72
CA ALA A 529 -1.78 -17.79 -17.68
C ALA A 529 -1.51 -16.32 -17.32
N TRP A 530 -2.28 -15.37 -17.87
CA TRP A 530 -2.14 -13.94 -17.57
C TRP A 530 -2.47 -13.61 -16.10
N PHE A 531 -3.52 -14.21 -15.54
CA PHE A 531 -3.92 -14.04 -14.15
C PHE A 531 -3.26 -15.05 -13.20
N SER A 532 -1.98 -15.36 -13.42
CA SER A 532 -1.15 -16.24 -12.60
C SER A 532 0.22 -15.65 -12.31
N GLN A 533 0.99 -16.31 -11.46
CA GLN A 533 2.42 -15.98 -11.24
C GLN A 533 3.26 -16.11 -12.52
N GLY A 534 2.78 -16.85 -13.52
CA GLY A 534 3.43 -17.01 -14.82
C GLY A 534 3.22 -15.87 -15.81
N SER A 535 2.59 -14.76 -15.44
CA SER A 535 2.18 -13.65 -16.31
C SER A 535 3.31 -12.99 -17.12
N GLN A 536 4.56 -13.14 -16.71
CA GLN A 536 5.76 -12.65 -17.42
C GLN A 536 6.54 -13.76 -18.13
N GLY A 537 6.06 -15.00 -18.05
CA GLY A 537 6.71 -16.17 -18.64
C GLY A 537 6.32 -16.40 -20.10
N LYS A 538 6.87 -17.47 -20.70
CA LYS A 538 6.50 -17.97 -22.02
C LYS A 538 6.16 -19.46 -21.92
N LYS A 539 5.27 -19.94 -22.80
CA LYS A 539 4.83 -21.33 -22.87
C LYS A 539 4.36 -21.88 -21.51
N ILE A 540 3.52 -21.09 -20.83
CA ILE A 540 2.98 -21.47 -19.52
C ILE A 540 2.02 -22.65 -19.68
N PRO A 541 2.24 -23.78 -18.95
CA PRO A 541 1.32 -24.90 -18.97
C PRO A 541 0.05 -24.56 -18.19
N VAL A 542 -1.10 -24.69 -18.86
CA VAL A 542 -2.43 -24.48 -18.29
C VAL A 542 -3.22 -25.77 -18.43
N ASP A 543 -3.61 -26.33 -17.28
CA ASP A 543 -4.47 -27.51 -17.27
C ASP A 543 -5.92 -27.07 -17.38
N TYR A 544 -6.71 -27.80 -18.16
CA TYR A 544 -8.13 -27.58 -18.31
C TYR A 544 -8.92 -28.88 -18.37
N THR A 545 -10.12 -28.85 -17.81
CA THR A 545 -11.00 -30.01 -17.73
C THR A 545 -12.43 -29.56 -17.47
N PRO A 546 -13.44 -30.37 -17.87
CA PRO A 546 -14.81 -30.16 -17.43
C PRO A 546 -14.93 -30.12 -15.88
N VAL A 547 -15.73 -29.20 -15.34
CA VAL A 547 -15.87 -28.98 -13.90
C VAL A 547 -16.26 -30.24 -13.12
N LYS A 548 -16.97 -31.18 -13.75
CA LYS A 548 -17.32 -32.50 -13.15
C LYS A 548 -16.11 -33.29 -12.62
N PHE A 549 -14.93 -33.05 -13.18
CA PHE A 549 -13.67 -33.73 -12.79
C PHE A 549 -12.87 -32.90 -11.75
N VAL A 550 -13.36 -31.73 -11.34
CA VAL A 550 -12.75 -30.88 -10.32
C VAL A 550 -13.49 -31.07 -8.99
N LYS A 551 -12.77 -31.43 -7.95
CA LYS A 551 -13.36 -31.67 -6.61
C LYS A 551 -12.59 -30.90 -5.54
N LYS A 552 -13.31 -30.38 -4.56
CA LYS A 552 -12.71 -29.82 -3.36
C LYS A 552 -12.60 -30.90 -2.30
N PRO A 553 -11.39 -31.26 -1.82
CA PRO A 553 -11.22 -32.19 -0.69
C PRO A 553 -11.91 -31.71 0.57
N ALA A 554 -12.40 -32.62 1.40
CA ALA A 554 -12.99 -32.28 2.69
C ALA A 554 -11.94 -31.56 3.56
N GLY A 555 -12.32 -30.39 4.14
CA GLY A 555 -11.43 -29.58 4.96
C GLY A 555 -10.38 -28.76 4.20
N ALA A 556 -10.35 -28.82 2.85
CA ALA A 556 -9.44 -28.00 2.05
C ALA A 556 -9.74 -26.50 2.18
N ARG A 557 -8.70 -25.68 2.17
CA ARG A 557 -8.80 -24.22 2.23
C ARG A 557 -9.48 -23.66 0.97
N PRO A 558 -9.99 -22.41 1.00
CA PRO A 558 -10.58 -21.79 -0.18
C PRO A 558 -9.62 -21.81 -1.38
N GLY A 559 -10.14 -22.08 -2.57
CA GLY A 559 -9.38 -22.13 -3.81
C GLY A 559 -8.57 -23.43 -4.05
N MET A 560 -8.45 -24.31 -3.06
CA MET A 560 -7.74 -25.58 -3.21
C MET A 560 -8.67 -26.66 -3.78
N VAL A 561 -8.29 -27.21 -4.92
CA VAL A 561 -9.03 -28.27 -5.62
C VAL A 561 -8.09 -29.38 -6.10
N VAL A 562 -8.64 -30.57 -6.28
CA VAL A 562 -8.01 -31.69 -6.99
C VAL A 562 -8.80 -31.98 -8.25
N TYR A 563 -8.13 -32.32 -9.31
CA TYR A 563 -8.77 -32.60 -10.61
C TYR A 563 -8.13 -33.82 -11.28
N THR A 564 -8.92 -34.44 -12.12
CA THR A 564 -8.53 -35.64 -12.88
C THR A 564 -8.95 -35.45 -14.33
N THR A 565 -8.47 -36.31 -15.23
CA THR A 565 -8.91 -36.33 -16.63
C THR A 565 -8.80 -34.96 -17.32
N TYR A 566 -7.63 -34.35 -17.23
CA TYR A 566 -7.36 -33.01 -17.75
C TYR A 566 -6.52 -33.05 -19.03
N GLN A 567 -6.52 -31.95 -19.75
CA GLN A 567 -5.62 -31.64 -20.86
C GLN A 567 -4.77 -30.44 -20.50
N THR A 568 -3.58 -30.31 -21.10
CA THR A 568 -2.66 -29.19 -20.84
C THR A 568 -2.44 -28.42 -22.14
N ALA A 569 -2.72 -27.11 -22.09
CA ALA A 569 -2.39 -26.15 -23.14
C ALA A 569 -1.13 -25.38 -22.77
N TYR A 570 -0.20 -25.18 -23.70
CA TYR A 570 0.96 -24.33 -23.55
C TYR A 570 0.69 -22.99 -24.21
N VAL A 571 0.57 -21.92 -23.42
CA VAL A 571 0.16 -20.61 -23.91
C VAL A 571 1.11 -19.51 -23.45
N ASP A 572 1.19 -18.43 -24.22
CA ASP A 572 1.88 -17.20 -23.83
C ASP A 572 0.89 -16.22 -23.22
N PRO A 573 1.15 -15.67 -22.02
CA PRO A 573 0.30 -14.65 -21.43
C PRO A 573 0.27 -13.39 -22.31
N ASP A 574 -0.92 -12.90 -22.66
CA ASP A 574 -1.08 -11.72 -23.50
C ASP A 574 -1.99 -10.67 -22.84
N PRO A 575 -1.42 -9.52 -22.40
CA PRO A 575 -2.19 -8.43 -21.81
C PRO A 575 -3.17 -7.79 -22.81
N LYS A 576 -2.80 -7.71 -24.10
CA LYS A 576 -3.64 -7.13 -25.14
C LYS A 576 -4.87 -7.99 -25.41
N LEU A 577 -4.71 -9.31 -25.37
CA LEU A 577 -5.83 -10.24 -25.47
C LEU A 577 -6.80 -10.05 -24.29
N ALA A 578 -6.29 -9.93 -23.06
CA ALA A 578 -7.12 -9.69 -21.89
C ALA A 578 -7.92 -8.36 -21.99
N GLU A 579 -7.34 -7.32 -22.58
CA GLU A 579 -8.07 -6.07 -22.85
C GLU A 579 -9.11 -6.22 -23.96
N LYS A 580 -8.78 -6.90 -25.04
CA LYS A 580 -9.66 -7.14 -26.17
C LYS A 580 -10.90 -7.96 -25.81
N LEU A 581 -10.78 -8.91 -24.89
CA LEU A 581 -11.85 -9.80 -24.47
C LEU A 581 -12.72 -9.22 -23.34
N LYS A 582 -12.44 -8.00 -22.83
CA LYS A 582 -13.34 -7.32 -21.90
C LYS A 582 -14.66 -7.01 -22.58
N PRO A 583 -15.82 -7.24 -21.90
CA PRO A 583 -17.15 -7.01 -22.45
C PRO A 583 -17.44 -5.54 -22.72
#